data_341ff82773bdb4dbb793ee5904aa7162
#
_entry.id   341ff82773bdb4dbb793ee5904aa7162
#
_cell.length_a   1.000
_cell.length_b   1.000
_cell.length_c   1.000
_cell.angle_alpha   90.00
_cell.angle_beta   90.00
_cell.angle_gamma   90.00
#
_symmetry.space_group_name_H-M   'P 1'
#
loop_
_entity.id
_entity.type
_entity.pdbx_description
1 polymer ?
#
loop_
_entity_poly.entity_id
_entity_poly.type
_entity_poly.pdbx_seq_one_letter_code
_entity_poly.pdbx_strand_id
1 'polypeptide(L)'
;QLGILPIRQAMDLADQRNLDLVKIAPQAKPPVCKIIDYGKFRFEQSKREKEQRKNQRIVEIKEVRLSLNIDTHDFETKKNHAVRFISEGNKVKASIRFRGREMGHPELGQEIMKRFADAMSEVANVEKPAKLEGRTMLMFLAPKPAK
;
A
#
# COMPACT_ATOMS: atom_id res chain seq x y z
N GLN A 1 15.59 35.19 -9.71
CA GLN A 1 16.27 34.38 -10.73
C GLN A 1 17.50 35.14 -11.23
N LEU A 2 18.68 34.54 -11.09
CA LEU A 2 19.96 35.18 -11.43
C LEU A 2 20.44 34.86 -12.87
N GLY A 3 19.76 33.96 -13.56
CA GLY A 3 20.12 33.51 -14.89
C GLY A 3 21.24 32.47 -14.90
N ILE A 4 21.89 32.32 -16.04
CA ILE A 4 22.97 31.33 -16.23
C ILE A 4 24.29 32.02 -15.92
N LEU A 5 25.04 31.52 -14.93
CA LEU A 5 26.31 32.10 -14.49
C LEU A 5 27.41 31.05 -14.47
N PRO A 6 28.70 31.43 -14.67
CA PRO A 6 29.79 30.52 -14.36
C PRO A 6 29.81 30.13 -12.89
N ILE A 7 30.27 28.90 -12.61
CA ILE A 7 30.24 28.34 -11.24
C ILE A 7 30.99 29.23 -10.24
N ARG A 8 32.09 29.84 -10.65
CA ARG A 8 32.88 30.73 -9.77
C ARG A 8 32.07 31.95 -9.33
N GLN A 9 31.35 32.56 -10.26
CA GLN A 9 30.50 33.72 -9.94
C GLN A 9 29.36 33.32 -9.01
N ALA A 10 28.74 32.15 -9.24
CA ALA A 10 27.70 31.66 -8.37
C ALA A 10 28.20 31.39 -6.95
N MET A 11 29.39 30.81 -6.82
CA MET A 11 30.02 30.56 -5.51
C MET A 11 30.36 31.86 -4.80
N ASP A 12 30.89 32.86 -5.53
CA ASP A 12 31.22 34.17 -4.96
C ASP A 12 29.95 34.89 -4.44
N LEU A 13 28.84 34.77 -5.17
CA LEU A 13 27.57 35.35 -4.73
C LEU A 13 27.05 34.67 -3.46
N ALA A 14 27.20 33.36 -3.36
CA ALA A 14 26.82 32.61 -2.16
C ALA A 14 27.68 33.05 -0.95
N ASP A 15 28.99 33.18 -1.15
CA ASP A 15 29.91 33.62 -0.10
C ASP A 15 29.60 35.06 0.38
N GLN A 16 29.30 35.97 -0.56
CA GLN A 16 28.93 37.36 -0.23
C GLN A 16 27.69 37.44 0.64
N ARG A 17 26.78 36.49 0.49
CA ARG A 17 25.53 36.46 1.26
C ARG A 17 25.62 35.53 2.48
N ASN A 18 26.78 34.93 2.76
CA ASN A 18 27.00 33.94 3.81
C ASN A 18 26.00 32.76 3.71
N LEU A 19 25.73 32.33 2.49
CA LEU A 19 24.86 31.22 2.18
C LEU A 19 25.61 30.15 1.39
N ASP A 20 24.96 29.03 1.17
CA ASP A 20 25.53 27.92 0.43
C ASP A 20 24.96 27.86 -1.00
N LEU A 21 25.78 27.39 -1.93
CA LEU A 21 25.31 27.06 -3.27
C LEU A 21 24.94 25.61 -3.33
N VAL A 22 23.65 25.32 -3.49
CA VAL A 22 23.10 23.95 -3.46
C VAL A 22 22.62 23.56 -4.86
N LYS A 23 23.10 22.44 -5.34
CA LYS A 23 22.67 21.86 -6.63
C LYS A 23 21.34 21.16 -6.45
N ILE A 24 20.26 21.71 -7.00
CA ILE A 24 18.90 21.19 -6.83
C ILE A 24 18.54 20.20 -7.95
N ALA A 25 18.89 20.54 -9.20
CA ALA A 25 18.62 19.67 -10.35
C ALA A 25 19.91 19.38 -11.12
N PRO A 26 20.70 18.37 -10.69
CA PRO A 26 21.97 18.06 -11.34
C PRO A 26 21.83 17.51 -12.75
N GLN A 27 20.68 16.93 -13.07
CA GLN A 27 20.42 16.33 -14.37
C GLN A 27 19.93 17.37 -15.41
N ALA A 28 19.53 18.55 -14.97
CA ALA A 28 19.13 19.62 -15.89
C ALA A 28 20.33 20.16 -16.65
N LYS A 29 20.11 20.64 -17.87
CA LYS A 29 21.17 21.23 -18.71
C LYS A 29 20.79 22.69 -19.04
N PRO A 30 21.41 23.68 -18.46
CA PRO A 30 22.48 23.61 -17.42
C PRO A 30 21.93 23.17 -16.05
N PRO A 31 22.79 22.63 -15.16
CA PRO A 31 22.35 22.25 -13.82
C PRO A 31 21.76 23.41 -13.06
N VAL A 32 20.66 23.19 -12.35
CA VAL A 32 19.99 24.22 -11.56
C VAL A 32 20.55 24.21 -10.14
N CYS A 33 21.03 25.39 -9.69
CA CYS A 33 21.55 25.59 -8.34
C CYS A 33 20.76 26.69 -7.65
N LYS A 34 20.73 26.65 -6.33
CA LYS A 34 20.08 27.68 -5.52
C LYS A 34 21.01 28.13 -4.40
N ILE A 35 21.02 29.44 -4.15
CA ILE A 35 21.78 30.01 -3.03
C ILE A 35 20.87 30.06 -1.81
N ILE A 36 21.11 29.17 -0.87
CA ILE A 36 20.27 28.98 0.33
C ILE A 36 21.13 28.49 1.50
N ASP A 37 20.57 28.55 2.72
CA ASP A 37 21.17 27.91 3.88
C ASP A 37 20.95 26.41 3.76
N TYR A 38 22.02 25.66 3.56
CA TYR A 38 21.96 24.21 3.35
C TYR A 38 21.40 23.47 4.55
N GLY A 39 21.77 23.88 5.76
CA GLY A 39 21.24 23.27 6.99
C GLY A 39 19.74 23.41 7.09
N LYS A 40 19.21 24.60 6.83
CA LYS A 40 17.78 24.88 6.81
C LYS A 40 17.07 24.08 5.71
N PHE A 41 17.66 24.04 4.52
CA PHE A 41 17.12 23.29 3.39
C PHE A 41 17.00 21.79 3.72
N ARG A 42 18.05 21.21 4.30
CA ARG A 42 18.08 19.82 4.69
C ARG A 42 17.03 19.50 5.75
N PHE A 43 16.86 20.40 6.71
CA PHE A 43 15.83 20.25 7.75
C PHE A 43 14.42 20.27 7.14
N GLU A 44 14.14 21.22 6.25
CA GLU A 44 12.84 21.33 5.59
C GLU A 44 12.54 20.11 4.72
N GLN A 45 13.54 19.54 4.04
CA GLN A 45 13.38 18.30 3.26
C GLN A 45 13.07 17.12 4.15
N SER A 46 13.77 16.96 5.28
CA SER A 46 13.51 15.89 6.24
C SER A 46 12.10 15.99 6.81
N LYS A 47 11.64 17.20 7.10
CA LYS A 47 10.28 17.45 7.60
C LYS A 47 9.25 17.08 6.55
N ARG A 48 9.48 17.45 5.29
CA ARG A 48 8.57 17.11 4.17
C ARG A 48 8.49 15.61 3.95
N GLU A 49 9.62 14.91 4.00
CA GLU A 49 9.66 13.45 3.88
C GLU A 49 8.89 12.76 5.00
N LYS A 50 9.02 13.25 6.23
CA LYS A 50 8.26 12.71 7.38
C LYS A 50 6.76 12.90 7.19
N GLU A 51 6.33 14.06 6.72
CA GLU A 51 4.92 14.33 6.44
C GLU A 51 4.39 13.42 5.33
N GLN A 52 5.16 13.21 4.26
CA GLN A 52 4.80 12.31 3.17
C GLN A 52 4.64 10.87 3.67
N ARG A 53 5.54 10.41 4.55
CA ARG A 53 5.43 9.07 5.15
C ARG A 53 4.20 8.92 6.01
N LYS A 54 3.85 9.95 6.81
CA LYS A 54 2.65 9.94 7.64
C LYS A 54 1.37 9.90 6.79
N ASN A 55 1.37 10.61 5.67
CA ASN A 55 0.22 10.69 4.78
C ASN A 55 0.13 9.53 3.81
N GLN A 56 1.17 8.69 3.76
CA GLN A 56 1.20 7.54 2.88
C GLN A 56 0.23 6.48 3.39
N ARG A 57 -0.72 6.11 2.54
CA ARG A 57 -1.69 5.06 2.84
C ARG A 57 -0.98 3.71 2.86
N ILE A 58 -0.95 3.08 4.03
CA ILE A 58 -0.41 1.73 4.17
C ILE A 58 -1.54 0.74 3.84
N VAL A 59 -1.35 -0.06 2.77
CA VAL A 59 -2.27 -1.14 2.44
C VAL A 59 -1.88 -2.36 3.27
N GLU A 60 -2.77 -2.76 4.18
CA GLU A 60 -2.58 -3.95 5.00
C GLU A 60 -3.37 -5.12 4.42
N ILE A 61 -2.95 -6.33 4.75
CA ILE A 61 -3.69 -7.54 4.43
C ILE A 61 -4.40 -8.01 5.70
N LYS A 62 -5.73 -7.91 5.72
CA LYS A 62 -6.53 -8.33 6.87
C LYS A 62 -7.05 -9.74 6.65
N GLU A 63 -6.90 -10.60 7.65
CA GLU A 63 -7.35 -11.99 7.57
C GLU A 63 -8.78 -12.14 8.04
N VAL A 64 -9.58 -12.85 7.25
CA VAL A 64 -10.93 -13.29 7.62
C VAL A 64 -10.94 -14.81 7.60
N ARG A 65 -11.20 -15.43 8.75
CA ARG A 65 -11.21 -16.88 8.90
C ARG A 65 -12.61 -17.43 8.74
N LEU A 66 -12.74 -18.38 7.87
CA LEU A 66 -13.99 -19.11 7.63
C LEU A 66 -13.82 -20.56 8.07
N SER A 67 -14.92 -21.29 8.22
CA SER A 67 -14.90 -22.72 8.53
C SER A 67 -15.80 -23.47 7.56
N LEU A 68 -15.58 -24.79 7.41
CA LEU A 68 -16.41 -25.62 6.54
C LEU A 68 -17.86 -25.72 7.02
N ASN A 69 -18.05 -25.60 8.33
CA ASN A 69 -19.37 -25.68 8.95
C ASN A 69 -19.93 -24.31 9.33
N ILE A 70 -19.51 -23.26 8.63
CA ILE A 70 -19.92 -21.90 8.93
C ILE A 70 -21.43 -21.73 8.69
N ASP A 71 -22.14 -21.19 9.69
CA ASP A 71 -23.57 -20.91 9.54
C ASP A 71 -23.78 -19.58 8.79
N THR A 72 -25.03 -19.32 8.41
CA THR A 72 -25.38 -18.13 7.62
C THR A 72 -25.08 -16.85 8.38
N HIS A 73 -25.37 -16.79 9.67
CA HIS A 73 -25.13 -15.60 10.48
C HIS A 73 -23.64 -15.28 10.59
N ASP A 74 -22.82 -16.26 10.89
CA ASP A 74 -21.37 -16.09 11.00
C ASP A 74 -20.76 -15.72 9.65
N PHE A 75 -21.24 -16.34 8.56
CA PHE A 75 -20.82 -15.99 7.21
C PHE A 75 -21.11 -14.52 6.89
N GLU A 76 -22.30 -14.02 7.19
CA GLU A 76 -22.67 -12.63 6.97
C GLU A 76 -21.82 -11.68 7.83
N THR A 77 -21.54 -12.05 9.07
CA THR A 77 -20.66 -11.27 9.95
C THR A 77 -19.25 -11.16 9.37
N LYS A 78 -18.69 -12.27 8.90
CA LYS A 78 -17.35 -12.30 8.27
C LYS A 78 -17.33 -11.49 6.98
N LYS A 79 -18.38 -11.61 6.17
CA LYS A 79 -18.55 -10.82 4.95
C LYS A 79 -18.55 -9.32 5.27
N ASN A 80 -19.32 -8.89 6.27
CA ASN A 80 -19.41 -7.49 6.67
C ASN A 80 -18.07 -6.93 7.15
N HIS A 81 -17.30 -7.73 7.91
CA HIS A 81 -15.94 -7.37 8.30
C HIS A 81 -15.05 -7.19 7.08
N ALA A 82 -15.13 -8.10 6.12
CA ALA A 82 -14.34 -8.03 4.89
C ALA A 82 -14.71 -6.80 4.06
N VAL A 83 -15.99 -6.50 3.92
CA VAL A 83 -16.45 -5.29 3.22
C VAL A 83 -15.87 -4.03 3.86
N ARG A 84 -15.86 -3.97 5.19
CA ARG A 84 -15.27 -2.83 5.91
C ARG A 84 -13.77 -2.71 5.64
N PHE A 85 -13.01 -3.82 5.69
CA PHE A 85 -11.58 -3.81 5.41
C PHE A 85 -11.29 -3.34 3.99
N ILE A 86 -12.08 -3.78 3.02
CA ILE A 86 -11.96 -3.37 1.62
C ILE A 86 -12.29 -1.87 1.47
N SER A 87 -13.32 -1.37 2.16
CA SER A 87 -13.69 0.05 2.10
C SER A 87 -12.60 0.95 2.68
N GLU A 88 -11.82 0.45 3.63
CA GLU A 88 -10.67 1.15 4.20
C GLU A 88 -9.43 1.11 3.29
N GLY A 89 -9.52 0.44 2.15
CA GLY A 89 -8.42 0.32 1.18
C GLY A 89 -7.48 -0.85 1.43
N ASN A 90 -7.83 -1.77 2.32
CA ASN A 90 -7.02 -2.94 2.65
C ASN A 90 -7.38 -4.13 1.77
N LYS A 91 -6.45 -5.09 1.67
CA LYS A 91 -6.71 -6.37 1.03
C LYS A 91 -7.22 -7.36 2.08
N VAL A 92 -8.01 -8.33 1.63
CA VAL A 92 -8.56 -9.37 2.50
C VAL A 92 -7.98 -10.72 2.13
N LYS A 93 -7.47 -11.43 3.14
CA LYS A 93 -7.03 -12.81 3.03
C LYS A 93 -8.09 -13.69 3.67
N ALA A 94 -8.87 -14.38 2.84
CA ALA A 94 -9.86 -15.35 3.33
C ALA A 94 -9.16 -16.70 3.55
N SER A 95 -9.31 -17.29 4.72
CA SER A 95 -8.66 -18.55 5.05
C SER A 95 -9.65 -19.55 5.65
N ILE A 96 -9.48 -20.82 5.27
CA ILE A 96 -10.20 -21.96 5.85
C ILE A 96 -9.17 -22.97 6.31
N ARG A 97 -9.16 -23.28 7.60
CA ARG A 97 -8.29 -24.32 8.14
C ARG A 97 -9.05 -25.65 8.18
N PHE A 98 -8.52 -26.64 7.46
CA PHE A 98 -9.06 -27.99 7.45
C PHE A 98 -8.59 -28.77 8.67
N ARG A 99 -9.49 -29.46 9.32
CA ARG A 99 -9.21 -30.31 10.50
C ARG A 99 -9.44 -31.78 10.19
N GLY A 100 -8.47 -32.63 10.52
CA GLY A 100 -8.61 -34.09 10.48
C GLY A 100 -9.24 -34.61 9.18
N ARG A 101 -10.43 -35.12 9.29
CA ARG A 101 -11.16 -35.74 8.18
C ARG A 101 -11.57 -34.78 7.07
N GLU A 102 -11.62 -33.47 7.37
CA GLU A 102 -11.98 -32.44 6.39
C GLU A 102 -10.96 -32.34 5.25
N MET A 103 -9.73 -32.78 5.50
CA MET A 103 -8.66 -32.79 4.49
C MET A 103 -9.00 -33.67 3.26
N GLY A 104 -9.89 -34.62 3.42
CA GLY A 104 -10.37 -35.46 2.31
C GLY A 104 -11.41 -34.80 1.42
N HIS A 105 -11.87 -33.61 1.79
CA HIS A 105 -12.95 -32.88 1.09
C HIS A 105 -12.58 -31.44 0.79
N PRO A 106 -11.51 -31.18 0.00
CA PRO A 106 -11.12 -29.81 -0.34
C PRO A 106 -12.17 -29.07 -1.17
N GLU A 107 -13.03 -29.79 -1.88
CA GLU A 107 -14.12 -29.21 -2.68
C GLU A 107 -15.11 -28.41 -1.82
N LEU A 108 -15.34 -28.81 -0.57
CA LEU A 108 -16.21 -28.05 0.34
C LEU A 108 -15.64 -26.66 0.66
N GLY A 109 -14.32 -26.59 0.83
CA GLY A 109 -13.62 -25.31 1.01
C GLY A 109 -13.71 -24.44 -0.23
N GLN A 110 -13.56 -25.03 -1.41
CA GLN A 110 -13.69 -24.32 -2.68
C GLN A 110 -15.07 -23.70 -2.85
N GLU A 111 -16.12 -24.42 -2.48
CA GLU A 111 -17.50 -23.91 -2.53
C GLU A 111 -17.70 -22.72 -1.62
N ILE A 112 -17.19 -22.77 -0.38
CA ILE A 112 -17.30 -21.67 0.58
C ILE A 112 -16.50 -20.46 0.08
N MET A 113 -15.31 -20.67 -0.44
CA MET A 113 -14.48 -19.59 -0.98
C MET A 113 -15.15 -18.92 -2.19
N LYS A 114 -15.74 -19.72 -3.08
CA LYS A 114 -16.49 -19.20 -4.23
C LYS A 114 -17.69 -18.38 -3.77
N ARG A 115 -18.45 -18.89 -2.80
CA ARG A 115 -19.60 -18.20 -2.23
C ARG A 115 -19.18 -16.88 -1.58
N PHE A 116 -18.04 -16.86 -0.89
CA PHE A 116 -17.49 -15.66 -0.28
C PHE A 116 -17.03 -14.65 -1.34
N ALA A 117 -16.34 -15.11 -2.38
CA ALA A 117 -15.91 -14.27 -3.50
C ALA A 117 -17.11 -13.64 -4.22
N ASP A 118 -18.14 -14.42 -4.48
CA ASP A 118 -19.37 -13.94 -5.11
C ASP A 118 -20.07 -12.88 -4.24
N ALA A 119 -20.12 -13.12 -2.93
CA ALA A 119 -20.70 -12.16 -1.99
C ALA A 119 -19.93 -10.84 -1.92
N MET A 120 -18.63 -10.87 -2.21
CA MET A 120 -17.75 -9.69 -2.21
C MET A 120 -17.59 -9.07 -3.60
N SER A 121 -18.22 -9.62 -4.63
CA SER A 121 -17.98 -9.26 -6.03
C SER A 121 -18.29 -7.79 -6.38
N GLU A 122 -19.18 -7.15 -5.62
CA GLU A 122 -19.53 -5.73 -5.84
C GLU A 122 -18.40 -4.78 -5.43
N VAL A 123 -17.61 -5.15 -4.41
CA VAL A 123 -16.63 -4.25 -3.79
C VAL A 123 -15.19 -4.72 -3.98
N ALA A 124 -14.98 -6.00 -4.33
CA ALA A 124 -13.65 -6.58 -4.41
C ALA A 124 -13.50 -7.54 -5.60
N ASN A 125 -12.26 -7.69 -6.05
CA ASN A 125 -11.88 -8.67 -7.06
C ASN A 125 -10.98 -9.73 -6.42
N VAL A 126 -11.07 -10.96 -6.92
CA VAL A 126 -10.16 -12.03 -6.51
C VAL A 126 -8.78 -11.74 -7.11
N GLU A 127 -7.82 -11.42 -6.26
CA GLU A 127 -6.43 -11.19 -6.69
C GLU A 127 -5.69 -12.53 -6.87
N LYS A 128 -5.89 -13.45 -5.93
CA LYS A 128 -5.38 -14.82 -6.02
C LYS A 128 -6.51 -15.79 -5.72
N PRO A 129 -6.80 -16.74 -6.63
CA PRO A 129 -7.87 -17.70 -6.41
C PRO A 129 -7.59 -18.62 -5.23
N ALA A 130 -8.63 -19.23 -4.71
CA ALA A 130 -8.53 -20.15 -3.57
C ALA A 130 -7.59 -21.31 -3.89
N LYS A 131 -6.60 -21.52 -3.04
CA LYS A 131 -5.60 -22.58 -3.18
C LYS A 131 -5.34 -23.22 -1.83
N LEU A 132 -5.28 -24.54 -1.82
CA LEU A 132 -4.95 -25.30 -0.62
C LEU A 132 -3.42 -25.31 -0.44
N GLU A 133 -2.97 -24.77 0.68
CA GLU A 133 -1.56 -24.79 1.08
C GLU A 133 -1.44 -25.51 2.43
N GLY A 134 -0.92 -26.75 2.40
CA GLY A 134 -0.89 -27.59 3.59
C GLY A 134 -2.31 -27.91 4.08
N ARG A 135 -2.64 -27.46 5.28
CA ARG A 135 -3.96 -27.68 5.90
C ARG A 135 -4.87 -26.45 5.81
N THR A 136 -4.45 -25.43 5.10
CA THR A 136 -5.18 -24.17 5.04
C THR A 136 -5.45 -23.81 3.59
N MET A 137 -6.67 -23.43 3.28
CA MET A 137 -7.04 -22.88 1.98
C MET A 137 -7.03 -21.37 2.08
N LEU A 138 -6.36 -20.71 1.14
CA LEU A 138 -6.19 -19.26 1.14
C LEU A 138 -6.71 -18.65 -0.16
N MET A 139 -7.39 -17.51 -0.03
CA MET A 139 -7.83 -16.70 -1.17
C MET A 139 -7.57 -15.25 -0.84
N PHE A 140 -7.11 -14.49 -1.82
CA PHE A 140 -6.81 -13.06 -1.63
C PHE A 140 -7.77 -12.21 -2.46
N LEU A 141 -8.37 -11.23 -1.80
CA LEU A 141 -9.26 -10.25 -2.41
C LEU A 141 -8.63 -8.87 -2.32
N ALA A 142 -8.77 -8.09 -3.38
CA ALA A 142 -8.30 -6.71 -3.44
C ALA A 142 -9.48 -5.79 -3.73
N PRO A 143 -9.43 -4.52 -3.26
CA PRO A 143 -10.46 -3.55 -3.60
C PRO A 143 -10.58 -3.37 -5.12
N LYS A 144 -11.80 -3.19 -5.62
CA LYS A 144 -12.00 -2.80 -7.01
C LYS A 144 -11.41 -1.41 -7.22
N PRO A 145 -10.75 -1.16 -8.38
CA PRO A 145 -10.28 0.18 -8.67
C PRO A 145 -11.46 1.15 -8.71
N ALA A 146 -11.25 2.34 -8.13
CA ALA A 146 -12.24 3.40 -8.18
C ALA A 146 -12.44 3.84 -9.64
N LYS A 147 -13.72 3.98 -10.07
CA LYS A 147 -14.04 4.53 -11.38
C LYS A 147 -13.92 6.05 -11.35
#